data_2d2bfce81214f5bd6faa05fce064ba73
#
_entry.id   2d2bfce81214f5bd6faa05fce064ba73
#
_cell.length_a   1.000
_cell.length_b   1.000
_cell.length_c   1.000
_cell.angle_alpha   90.00
_cell.angle_beta   90.00
_cell.angle_gamma   90.00
#
_symmetry.space_group_name_H-M   'P 1'
#
loop_
_entity.id
_entity.type
_entity.pdbx_description
1 polymer ?
#
loop_
_entity_poly.entity_id
_entity_poly.type
_entity_poly.pdbx_seq_one_letter_code
_entity_poly.pdbx_strand_id
1 'polypeptide(L)'
;RLMNNIKLGYYPTDPDHISLILRGIRFPEGVTTNLFDPCCGCGKALRQLAQGNNCYAYGVELDESRAEEAQTRLHRVGFGSFFHSRISHEAFHLLFLNPPYLSVINENGGRSRHEKRFLIESIPTLMYGGLLIYVIPYYRLTSDICRILVDNFDKLSVWRFADTEFKKFKQVAVMGIRKKRGTELQDTLWLEQYAYAPASIPLLSQ
;
A
#
# COMPACT_ATOMS: atom_id res chain seq x y z
N ARG A 1 12.58 20.35 -7.42
CA ARG A 1 11.34 19.64 -7.02
C ARG A 1 11.56 18.14 -6.78
N LEU A 2 12.31 17.41 -7.62
CA LEU A 2 12.63 15.99 -7.39
C LEU A 2 13.44 15.73 -6.10
N MET A 3 14.39 16.60 -5.79
CA MET A 3 15.24 16.44 -4.60
C MET A 3 14.50 16.59 -3.26
N ASN A 4 13.43 17.38 -3.19
CA ASN A 4 12.64 17.51 -1.97
C ASN A 4 11.75 16.28 -1.70
N ASN A 5 11.29 15.60 -2.74
CA ASN A 5 10.50 14.37 -2.61
C ASN A 5 11.36 13.21 -2.08
N ILE A 6 12.64 13.16 -2.46
CA ILE A 6 13.59 12.13 -2.00
C ILE A 6 13.94 12.30 -0.52
N LYS A 7 13.91 13.52 0.04
CA LYS A 7 14.24 13.79 1.43
C LYS A 7 13.36 13.08 2.47
N LEU A 8 12.14 12.67 2.11
CA LEU A 8 11.20 11.99 3.01
C LEU A 8 10.92 10.53 2.58
N GLY A 9 11.77 9.95 1.70
CA GLY A 9 11.56 8.56 1.25
C GLY A 9 10.30 8.35 0.42
N TYR A 10 9.73 9.41 -0.14
CA TYR A 10 8.53 9.36 -0.96
C TYR A 10 8.87 8.99 -2.40
N TYR A 11 8.36 7.84 -2.85
CA TYR A 11 8.45 7.37 -4.23
C TYR A 11 7.03 7.15 -4.77
N PRO A 12 6.51 8.07 -5.58
CA PRO A 12 5.18 7.91 -6.16
C PRO A 12 5.14 6.68 -7.07
N THR A 13 4.04 5.94 -7.01
CA THR A 13 3.83 4.81 -7.90
C THR A 13 3.63 5.31 -9.33
N ASP A 14 4.32 4.68 -10.28
CA ASP A 14 4.23 4.99 -11.70
C ASP A 14 2.79 4.82 -12.22
N PRO A 15 2.24 5.77 -12.99
CA PRO A 15 0.88 5.69 -13.53
C PRO A 15 0.63 4.46 -14.41
N ASP A 16 1.63 3.98 -15.13
CA ASP A 16 1.51 2.78 -15.97
C ASP A 16 1.32 1.53 -15.12
N HIS A 17 2.01 1.45 -13.96
CA HIS A 17 1.80 0.36 -13.00
C HIS A 17 0.42 0.42 -12.36
N ILE A 18 -0.10 1.61 -12.02
CA ILE A 18 -1.48 1.75 -11.54
C ILE A 18 -2.48 1.28 -12.60
N SER A 19 -2.25 1.60 -13.87
CA SER A 19 -3.11 1.13 -14.97
C SER A 19 -3.10 -0.40 -15.10
N LEU A 20 -1.94 -1.04 -14.92
CA LEU A 20 -1.83 -2.50 -14.93
C LEU A 20 -2.54 -3.13 -13.73
N ILE A 21 -2.41 -2.56 -12.55
CA ILE A 21 -3.13 -2.99 -11.34
C ILE A 21 -4.64 -2.92 -11.57
N LEU A 22 -5.14 -1.83 -12.15
CA LEU A 22 -6.55 -1.63 -12.45
C LEU A 22 -7.14 -2.68 -13.40
N ARG A 23 -6.36 -3.26 -14.28
CA ARG A 23 -6.82 -4.37 -15.16
C ARG A 23 -7.23 -5.62 -14.36
N GLY A 24 -6.63 -5.83 -13.20
CA GLY A 24 -6.92 -6.95 -12.30
C GLY A 24 -8.03 -6.68 -11.29
N ILE A 25 -8.56 -5.45 -11.24
CA ILE A 25 -9.56 -5.02 -10.25
C ILE A 25 -10.89 -4.75 -10.93
N ARG A 26 -11.96 -5.22 -10.29
CA ARG A 26 -13.34 -4.89 -10.68
C ARG A 26 -14.04 -4.21 -9.51
N PHE A 27 -14.60 -3.03 -9.78
CA PHE A 27 -15.46 -2.35 -8.84
C PHE A 27 -16.90 -2.80 -9.06
N PRO A 28 -17.66 -3.14 -7.99
CA PRO A 28 -19.05 -3.54 -8.14
C PRO A 28 -19.89 -2.36 -8.64
N GLU A 29 -20.78 -2.62 -9.58
CA GLU A 29 -21.72 -1.61 -10.11
C GLU A 29 -22.75 -1.21 -9.05
N GLY A 30 -23.09 0.07 -9.02
CA GLY A 30 -24.14 0.59 -8.14
C GLY A 30 -23.80 0.60 -6.64
N VAL A 31 -22.58 0.25 -6.26
CA VAL A 31 -22.14 0.24 -4.86
C VAL A 31 -21.07 1.32 -4.64
N THR A 32 -21.22 2.10 -3.58
CA THR A 32 -20.20 3.05 -3.15
C THR A 32 -18.95 2.30 -2.72
N THR A 33 -17.81 2.64 -3.34
CA THR A 33 -16.49 2.07 -3.02
C THR A 33 -15.60 3.15 -2.43
N ASN A 34 -15.19 2.98 -1.19
CA ASN A 34 -14.28 3.88 -0.50
C ASN A 34 -12.85 3.33 -0.56
N LEU A 35 -11.92 4.15 -1.06
CA LEU A 35 -10.51 3.85 -1.15
C LEU A 35 -9.73 4.69 -0.14
N PHE A 36 -8.70 4.11 0.45
CA PHE A 36 -7.88 4.80 1.44
C PHE A 36 -6.38 4.62 1.17
N ASP A 37 -5.64 5.71 1.35
CA ASP A 37 -4.17 5.74 1.36
C ASP A 37 -3.68 6.53 2.59
N PRO A 38 -3.04 5.88 3.57
CA PRO A 38 -2.57 6.53 4.79
C PRO A 38 -1.29 7.38 4.60
N CYS A 39 -0.70 7.35 3.41
CA CYS A 39 0.47 8.14 3.02
C CYS A 39 0.36 8.56 1.55
N CYS A 40 -0.72 9.29 1.24
CA CYS A 40 -1.21 9.47 -0.13
C CYS A 40 -0.33 10.35 -1.03
N GLY A 41 0.69 11.01 -0.49
CA GLY A 41 1.50 11.93 -1.26
C GLY A 41 0.65 13.04 -1.88
N CYS A 42 0.88 13.34 -3.15
CA CYS A 42 0.07 14.31 -3.89
C CYS A 42 -1.28 13.76 -4.40
N GLY A 43 -1.63 12.53 -4.04
CA GLY A 43 -2.93 11.90 -4.34
C GLY A 43 -3.10 11.35 -5.76
N LYS A 44 -2.09 11.39 -6.61
CA LYS A 44 -2.22 10.96 -8.02
C LYS A 44 -2.53 9.48 -8.16
N ALA A 45 -1.82 8.61 -7.45
CA ALA A 45 -2.02 7.16 -7.54
C ALA A 45 -3.41 6.75 -7.06
N LEU A 46 -3.84 7.25 -5.89
CA LEU A 46 -5.17 6.94 -5.36
C LEU A 46 -6.29 7.53 -6.24
N ARG A 47 -6.10 8.73 -6.79
CA ARG A 47 -7.04 9.31 -7.74
C ARG A 47 -7.20 8.45 -8.99
N GLN A 48 -6.11 7.93 -9.51
CA GLN A 48 -6.13 7.04 -10.67
C GLN A 48 -6.83 5.71 -10.35
N LEU A 49 -6.64 5.14 -9.16
CA LEU A 49 -7.34 3.95 -8.71
C LEU A 49 -8.85 4.19 -8.55
N ALA A 50 -9.27 5.39 -8.13
CA ALA A 50 -10.66 5.75 -7.88
C ALA A 50 -11.38 6.24 -9.14
N GLN A 51 -11.19 5.58 -10.28
CA GLN A 51 -11.79 5.99 -11.57
C GLN A 51 -13.22 5.48 -11.81
N GLY A 52 -13.68 4.53 -11.00
CA GLY A 52 -15.02 3.97 -11.13
C GLY A 52 -16.11 4.96 -10.70
N ASN A 53 -17.31 4.81 -11.27
CA ASN A 53 -18.49 5.48 -10.75
C ASN A 53 -18.72 5.07 -9.30
N ASN A 54 -19.05 6.02 -8.43
CA ASN A 54 -19.23 5.82 -6.99
C ASN A 54 -17.94 5.42 -6.23
N CYS A 55 -16.77 5.72 -6.75
CA CYS A 55 -15.50 5.57 -6.03
C CYS A 55 -15.12 6.87 -5.33
N TYR A 56 -14.85 6.79 -4.04
CA TYR A 56 -14.44 7.93 -3.20
C TYR A 56 -13.08 7.65 -2.59
N ALA A 57 -12.17 8.59 -2.77
CA ALA A 57 -10.78 8.47 -2.35
C ALA A 57 -10.49 9.35 -1.13
N TYR A 58 -9.87 8.74 -0.12
CA TYR A 58 -9.53 9.36 1.14
C TYR A 58 -8.05 9.15 1.43
N GLY A 59 -7.36 10.19 1.88
CA GLY A 59 -5.94 10.11 2.14
C GLY A 59 -5.50 10.83 3.41
N VAL A 60 -4.31 10.49 3.86
CA VAL A 60 -3.56 11.22 4.89
C VAL A 60 -2.16 11.50 4.33
N GLU A 61 -1.66 12.70 4.53
CA GLU A 61 -0.32 13.11 4.09
C GLU A 61 0.35 13.98 5.16
N LEU A 62 1.61 13.67 5.45
CA LEU A 62 2.40 14.34 6.48
C LEU A 62 3.01 15.67 5.99
N ASP A 63 3.37 15.75 4.72
CA ASP A 63 3.93 16.95 4.10
C ASP A 63 2.81 17.90 3.67
N GLU A 64 2.87 19.15 4.14
CA GLU A 64 1.85 20.15 3.92
C GLU A 64 1.62 20.44 2.43
N SER A 65 2.68 20.64 1.67
CA SER A 65 2.58 20.95 0.24
C SER A 65 1.96 19.80 -0.55
N ARG A 66 2.33 18.56 -0.23
CA ARG A 66 1.70 17.39 -0.87
C ARG A 66 0.25 17.20 -0.43
N ALA A 67 -0.06 17.46 0.84
CA ALA A 67 -1.43 17.39 1.34
C ALA A 67 -2.34 18.41 0.63
N GLU A 68 -1.88 19.64 0.41
CA GLU A 68 -2.60 20.66 -0.36
C GLU A 68 -2.85 20.21 -1.81
N GLU A 69 -1.84 19.62 -2.47
CA GLU A 69 -2.03 19.05 -3.80
C GLU A 69 -3.03 17.88 -3.79
N ALA A 70 -2.96 17.01 -2.81
CA ALA A 70 -3.87 15.87 -2.67
C ALA A 70 -5.32 16.33 -2.45
N GLN A 71 -5.55 17.38 -1.70
CA GLN A 71 -6.89 17.94 -1.46
C GLN A 71 -7.58 18.38 -2.77
N THR A 72 -6.82 18.74 -3.80
CA THR A 72 -7.39 19.07 -5.13
C THR A 72 -7.81 17.84 -5.93
N ARG A 73 -7.35 16.65 -5.55
CA ARG A 73 -7.53 15.40 -6.31
C ARG A 73 -8.43 14.38 -5.61
N LEU A 74 -8.37 14.31 -4.30
CA LEU A 74 -9.09 13.32 -3.49
C LEU A 74 -10.34 13.94 -2.86
N HIS A 75 -11.28 13.10 -2.46
CA HIS A 75 -12.53 13.55 -1.84
C HIS A 75 -12.30 14.13 -0.44
N ARG A 76 -11.34 13.55 0.31
CA ARG A 76 -10.96 14.07 1.61
C ARG A 76 -9.50 13.70 1.90
N VAL A 77 -8.76 14.68 2.42
CA VAL A 77 -7.37 14.49 2.84
C VAL A 77 -7.18 15.09 4.23
N GLY A 78 -6.62 14.30 5.13
CA GLY A 78 -6.10 14.76 6.41
C GLY A 78 -4.64 15.18 6.26
N PHE A 79 -4.30 16.38 6.75
CA PHE A 79 -2.91 16.80 6.90
C PHE A 79 -2.38 16.36 8.27
N GLY A 80 -1.27 15.66 8.28
CA GLY A 80 -0.61 15.20 9.51
C GLY A 80 -0.14 13.75 9.44
N SER A 81 0.30 13.24 10.59
CA SER A 81 0.73 11.85 10.71
C SER A 81 -0.47 10.91 10.77
N PHE A 82 -0.46 9.87 9.92
CA PHE A 82 -1.45 8.80 10.01
C PHE A 82 -1.46 8.14 11.39
N PHE A 83 -0.29 7.96 12.02
CA PHE A 83 -0.16 7.33 13.33
C PHE A 83 -0.80 8.11 14.48
N HIS A 84 -1.06 9.40 14.28
CA HIS A 84 -1.76 10.28 15.24
C HIS A 84 -3.17 10.65 14.76
N SER A 85 -3.64 10.08 13.65
CA SER A 85 -4.95 10.33 13.08
C SER A 85 -5.97 9.33 13.62
N ARG A 86 -7.23 9.76 13.70
CA ARG A 86 -8.36 8.86 14.00
C ARG A 86 -9.06 8.50 12.70
N ILE A 87 -8.88 7.27 12.28
CA ILE A 87 -9.50 6.71 11.07
C ILE A 87 -10.45 5.61 11.50
N SER A 88 -11.66 5.61 10.94
CA SER A 88 -12.67 4.60 11.24
C SER A 88 -12.20 3.21 10.83
N HIS A 89 -12.48 2.21 11.67
CA HIS A 89 -12.23 0.82 11.35
C HIS A 89 -13.26 0.32 10.33
N GLU A 90 -12.86 -0.63 9.50
CA GLU A 90 -13.71 -1.32 8.51
C GLU A 90 -14.51 -0.35 7.62
N ALA A 91 -13.93 0.81 7.31
CA ALA A 91 -14.58 1.87 6.54
C ALA A 91 -14.26 1.84 5.04
N PHE A 92 -13.20 1.13 4.65
CA PHE A 92 -12.69 1.16 3.29
C PHE A 92 -12.74 -0.19 2.61
N HIS A 93 -13.05 -0.18 1.31
CA HIS A 93 -13.12 -1.36 0.45
C HIS A 93 -11.78 -1.68 -0.21
N LEU A 94 -10.93 -0.66 -0.37
CA LEU A 94 -9.58 -0.79 -0.89
C LEU A 94 -8.61 0.04 -0.06
N LEU A 95 -7.51 -0.59 0.35
CA LEU A 95 -6.37 0.04 1.00
C LEU A 95 -5.19 0.01 0.04
N PHE A 96 -4.79 1.18 -0.44
CA PHE A 96 -3.56 1.37 -1.22
C PHE A 96 -2.46 1.85 -0.29
N LEU A 97 -1.39 1.10 -0.19
CA LEU A 97 -0.31 1.34 0.75
C LEU A 97 1.04 1.31 0.04
N ASN A 98 1.59 2.49 -0.25
CA ASN A 98 2.96 2.67 -0.73
C ASN A 98 3.72 3.54 0.29
N PRO A 99 4.15 2.95 1.42
CA PRO A 99 4.74 3.70 2.52
C PRO A 99 6.13 4.22 2.19
N PRO A 100 6.59 5.30 2.85
CA PRO A 100 7.96 5.76 2.71
C PRO A 100 8.95 4.72 3.23
N TYR A 101 10.10 4.56 2.55
CA TYR A 101 11.13 3.55 2.86
C TYR A 101 12.16 4.01 3.89
N LEU A 102 11.77 4.85 4.82
CA LEU A 102 12.67 5.34 5.86
C LEU A 102 12.71 4.39 7.06
N SER A 103 13.92 4.13 7.55
CA SER A 103 14.09 3.59 8.89
C SER A 103 14.08 4.74 9.89
N VAL A 104 13.22 4.65 10.90
CA VAL A 104 13.18 5.59 12.02
C VAL A 104 13.92 4.98 13.19
N ILE A 105 14.75 5.79 13.85
CA ILE A 105 15.34 5.42 15.14
C ILE A 105 14.26 5.67 16.19
N ASN A 106 13.83 4.63 16.89
CA ASN A 106 12.93 4.77 18.02
C ASN A 106 13.65 5.40 19.22
N GLU A 107 12.89 5.99 20.14
CA GLU A 107 13.42 6.58 21.38
C GLU A 107 14.32 5.62 22.19
N ASN A 108 14.16 4.32 22.02
CA ASN A 108 14.96 3.26 22.64
C ASN A 108 16.14 2.79 21.77
N GLY A 109 16.53 3.53 20.72
CA GLY A 109 17.67 3.19 19.85
C GLY A 109 17.43 2.05 18.85
N GLY A 110 16.23 1.48 18.80
CA GLY A 110 15.81 0.49 17.81
C GLY A 110 15.42 1.13 16.49
N ARG A 111 15.70 0.47 15.36
CA ARG A 111 15.19 0.88 14.06
C ARG A 111 13.83 0.25 13.82
N SER A 112 12.76 1.03 13.82
CA SER A 112 11.48 0.59 13.27
C SER A 112 11.38 0.97 11.81
N ARG A 113 10.72 0.11 11.03
CA ARG A 113 10.52 0.36 9.61
C ARG A 113 9.09 0.79 9.36
N HIS A 114 8.95 1.88 8.62
CA HIS A 114 7.66 2.46 8.31
C HIS A 114 6.75 1.50 7.55
N GLU A 115 7.29 0.68 6.65
CA GLU A 115 6.50 -0.27 5.85
C GLU A 115 5.69 -1.22 6.72
N LYS A 116 6.32 -1.79 7.76
CA LYS A 116 5.66 -2.69 8.70
C LYS A 116 4.64 -1.97 9.57
N ARG A 117 5.01 -0.81 10.11
CA ARG A 117 4.13 -0.02 10.97
C ARG A 117 2.89 0.46 10.24
N PHE A 118 3.04 1.00 9.03
CA PHE A 118 1.90 1.39 8.19
C PHE A 118 0.99 0.20 7.89
N LEU A 119 1.56 -0.97 7.59
CA LEU A 119 0.77 -2.18 7.35
C LEU A 119 -0.06 -2.56 8.58
N ILE A 120 0.58 -2.69 9.74
CA ILE A 120 -0.10 -3.10 10.98
C ILE A 120 -1.22 -2.12 11.34
N GLU A 121 -0.94 -0.82 11.32
CA GLU A 121 -1.88 0.20 11.80
C GLU A 121 -2.98 0.53 10.79
N SER A 122 -2.78 0.24 9.49
CA SER A 122 -3.79 0.48 8.46
C SER A 122 -4.73 -0.69 8.20
N ILE A 123 -4.33 -1.93 8.47
CA ILE A 123 -5.20 -3.11 8.29
C ILE A 123 -6.59 -2.93 8.92
N PRO A 124 -6.73 -2.42 10.17
CA PRO A 124 -8.05 -2.25 10.78
C PRO A 124 -8.99 -1.32 10.01
N THR A 125 -8.48 -0.41 9.20
CA THR A 125 -9.30 0.51 8.40
C THR A 125 -9.99 -0.18 7.22
N LEU A 126 -9.42 -1.28 6.73
CA LEU A 126 -9.93 -2.06 5.61
C LEU A 126 -11.06 -2.99 6.08
N MET A 127 -12.17 -3.04 5.33
CA MET A 127 -13.26 -3.98 5.59
C MET A 127 -12.78 -5.43 5.41
N TYR A 128 -13.40 -6.36 6.11
CA TYR A 128 -13.28 -7.78 5.76
C TYR A 128 -13.83 -8.00 4.35
N GLY A 129 -13.09 -8.74 3.53
CA GLY A 129 -13.36 -8.85 2.10
C GLY A 129 -12.83 -7.70 1.25
N GLY A 130 -12.27 -6.66 1.86
CA GLY A 130 -11.62 -5.55 1.18
C GLY A 130 -10.26 -5.91 0.58
N LEU A 131 -9.85 -5.17 -0.43
CA LEU A 131 -8.61 -5.39 -1.19
C LEU A 131 -7.47 -4.55 -0.62
N LEU A 132 -6.35 -5.22 -0.29
CA LEU A 132 -5.06 -4.58 -0.06
C LEU A 132 -4.26 -4.52 -1.36
N ILE A 133 -3.64 -3.38 -1.63
CA ILE A 133 -2.55 -3.21 -2.60
C ILE A 133 -1.37 -2.61 -1.84
N TYR A 134 -0.34 -3.44 -1.59
CA TYR A 134 0.83 -3.07 -0.79
C TYR A 134 2.08 -3.03 -1.67
N VAL A 135 2.63 -1.83 -1.85
CA VAL A 135 3.80 -1.59 -2.70
C VAL A 135 5.03 -1.42 -1.82
N ILE A 136 5.96 -2.36 -1.93
CA ILE A 136 7.21 -2.39 -1.16
C ILE A 136 8.37 -2.90 -2.01
N PRO A 137 9.64 -2.64 -1.65
CA PRO A 137 10.75 -3.34 -2.25
C PRO A 137 10.67 -4.85 -1.96
N TYR A 138 11.02 -5.70 -2.94
CA TYR A 138 10.89 -7.16 -2.81
C TYR A 138 11.63 -7.72 -1.59
N TYR A 139 12.80 -7.15 -1.25
CA TYR A 139 13.61 -7.59 -0.11
C TYR A 139 13.00 -7.24 1.26
N ARG A 140 11.89 -6.52 1.26
CA ARG A 140 11.10 -6.24 2.46
C ARG A 140 10.04 -7.30 2.77
N LEU A 141 9.93 -8.35 1.96
CA LEU A 141 9.15 -9.55 2.28
C LEU A 141 9.88 -10.40 3.33
N THR A 142 10.13 -9.81 4.48
CA THR A 142 10.75 -10.42 5.65
C THR A 142 9.75 -11.34 6.37
N SER A 143 10.23 -12.24 7.22
CA SER A 143 9.37 -13.21 7.91
C SER A 143 8.25 -12.55 8.72
N ASP A 144 8.51 -11.43 9.37
CA ASP A 144 7.53 -10.69 10.16
C ASP A 144 6.45 -10.04 9.30
N ILE A 145 6.81 -9.40 8.19
CA ILE A 145 5.84 -8.84 7.23
C ILE A 145 5.03 -9.96 6.57
N CYS A 146 5.67 -11.04 6.14
CA CYS A 146 4.97 -12.19 5.56
C CYS A 146 3.99 -12.81 6.56
N ARG A 147 4.35 -12.90 7.83
CA ARG A 147 3.45 -13.38 8.89
C ARG A 147 2.19 -12.50 9.00
N ILE A 148 2.36 -11.19 9.02
CA ILE A 148 1.23 -10.24 9.06
C ILE A 148 0.32 -10.42 7.84
N LEU A 149 0.91 -10.53 6.64
CA LEU A 149 0.16 -10.70 5.40
C LEU A 149 -0.63 -12.02 5.39
N VAL A 150 0.01 -13.13 5.68
CA VAL A 150 -0.62 -14.46 5.65
C VAL A 150 -1.70 -14.61 6.72
N ASP A 151 -1.51 -14.03 7.90
CA ASP A 151 -2.49 -14.09 9.00
C ASP A 151 -3.75 -13.26 8.72
N ASN A 152 -3.64 -12.19 7.94
CA ASN A 152 -4.72 -11.20 7.75
C ASN A 152 -5.35 -11.21 6.36
N PHE A 153 -4.74 -11.87 5.37
CA PHE A 153 -5.21 -11.83 3.99
C PHE A 153 -5.30 -13.21 3.34
N ASP A 154 -6.39 -13.41 2.58
CA ASP A 154 -6.55 -14.49 1.62
C ASP A 154 -6.15 -14.05 0.22
N LYS A 155 -6.00 -15.02 -0.69
CA LYS A 155 -5.73 -14.79 -2.12
C LYS A 155 -4.52 -13.88 -2.34
N LEU A 156 -3.50 -14.00 -1.50
CA LEU A 156 -2.28 -13.24 -1.63
C LEU A 156 -1.59 -13.53 -2.96
N SER A 157 -1.20 -12.47 -3.65
CA SER A 157 -0.38 -12.51 -4.86
C SER A 157 0.68 -11.43 -4.80
N VAL A 158 1.82 -11.70 -5.46
CA VAL A 158 2.94 -10.77 -5.56
C VAL A 158 3.26 -10.54 -7.03
N TRP A 159 3.39 -9.27 -7.41
CA TRP A 159 3.64 -8.86 -8.79
C TRP A 159 4.83 -7.92 -8.84
N ARG A 160 5.78 -8.23 -9.71
CA ARG A 160 6.95 -7.41 -9.96
C ARG A 160 6.60 -6.29 -10.94
N PHE A 161 7.04 -5.07 -10.68
CA PHE A 161 6.91 -3.97 -11.62
C PHE A 161 7.78 -4.19 -12.87
N ALA A 162 7.51 -3.45 -13.95
CA ALA A 162 8.27 -3.54 -15.19
C ALA A 162 9.78 -3.41 -14.96
N ASP A 163 10.58 -4.10 -15.76
CA ASP A 163 12.02 -4.25 -15.53
C ASP A 163 12.80 -2.95 -15.35
N THR A 164 12.44 -1.90 -16.07
CA THR A 164 13.06 -0.57 -15.91
C THR A 164 12.84 0.03 -14.53
N GLU A 165 11.61 0.01 -14.05
CA GLU A 165 11.25 0.52 -12.72
C GLU A 165 11.71 -0.43 -11.62
N PHE A 166 11.65 -1.75 -11.85
CA PHE A 166 12.15 -2.73 -10.90
C PHE A 166 13.67 -2.60 -10.65
N LYS A 167 14.46 -2.41 -11.70
CA LYS A 167 15.90 -2.16 -11.54
C LYS A 167 16.20 -0.92 -10.71
N LYS A 168 15.36 0.10 -10.83
CA LYS A 168 15.52 1.38 -10.14
C LYS A 168 15.04 1.34 -8.70
N PHE A 169 13.84 0.82 -8.45
CA PHE A 169 13.16 0.87 -7.15
C PHE A 169 12.98 -0.50 -6.48
N LYS A 170 13.16 -1.59 -7.20
CA LYS A 170 13.01 -2.98 -6.72
C LYS A 170 11.64 -3.27 -6.08
N GLN A 171 10.61 -2.55 -6.53
CA GLN A 171 9.27 -2.62 -5.97
C GLN A 171 8.46 -3.79 -6.52
N VAL A 172 7.62 -4.33 -5.64
CA VAL A 172 6.57 -5.29 -5.96
C VAL A 172 5.24 -4.79 -5.43
N ALA A 173 4.14 -5.21 -6.04
CA ALA A 173 2.80 -5.04 -5.51
C ALA A 173 2.35 -6.36 -4.89
N VAL A 174 2.03 -6.33 -3.60
CA VAL A 174 1.38 -7.44 -2.89
C VAL A 174 -0.10 -7.14 -2.83
N MET A 175 -0.93 -8.06 -3.30
CA MET A 175 -2.39 -7.94 -3.25
C MET A 175 -2.98 -9.06 -2.42
N GLY A 176 -4.05 -8.75 -1.70
CA GLY A 176 -4.77 -9.74 -0.91
C GLY A 176 -6.13 -9.24 -0.46
N ILE A 177 -6.96 -10.18 -0.03
CA ILE A 177 -8.31 -9.89 0.47
C ILE A 177 -8.32 -10.06 1.98
N ARG A 178 -8.75 -9.03 2.71
CA ARG A 178 -8.77 -9.08 4.17
C ARG A 178 -9.72 -10.17 4.66
N LYS A 179 -9.19 -11.05 5.50
CA LYS A 179 -9.93 -12.11 6.20
C LYS A 179 -9.92 -11.90 7.71
N LYS A 180 -10.81 -12.58 8.41
CA LYS A 180 -10.68 -12.73 9.86
C LYS A 180 -9.46 -13.61 10.16
N ARG A 181 -8.66 -13.20 11.13
CA ARG A 181 -7.50 -13.96 11.56
C ARG A 181 -7.94 -15.33 12.10
N GLY A 182 -7.38 -16.39 11.54
CA GLY A 182 -7.60 -17.74 12.01
C GLY A 182 -6.75 -18.09 13.23
N THR A 183 -7.01 -19.24 13.82
CA THR A 183 -6.24 -19.79 14.94
C THR A 183 -5.07 -20.67 14.48
N GLU A 184 -5.12 -21.16 13.23
CA GLU A 184 -4.09 -22.02 12.66
C GLU A 184 -2.89 -21.20 12.17
N LEU A 185 -1.69 -21.73 12.42
CA LEU A 185 -0.45 -21.14 11.93
C LEU A 185 -0.31 -21.41 10.43
N GLN A 186 -0.36 -20.36 9.64
CA GLN A 186 -0.20 -20.44 8.18
C GLN A 186 1.28 -20.51 7.78
N ASP A 187 1.58 -21.21 6.69
CA ASP A 187 2.92 -21.22 6.10
C ASP A 187 3.23 -19.87 5.43
N THR A 188 4.42 -19.34 5.71
CA THR A 188 4.91 -18.08 5.15
C THR A 188 6.07 -18.25 4.17
N LEU A 189 6.66 -19.44 4.08
CA LEU A 189 7.89 -19.68 3.33
C LEU A 189 7.72 -19.42 1.82
N TRP A 190 6.54 -19.74 1.28
CA TRP A 190 6.23 -19.49 -0.12
C TRP A 190 6.25 -18.00 -0.47
N LEU A 191 5.94 -17.13 0.48
CA LEU A 191 5.95 -15.68 0.31
C LEU A 191 7.35 -15.10 0.60
N GLU A 192 8.01 -15.59 1.65
CA GLU A 192 9.36 -15.15 2.05
C GLU A 192 10.41 -15.44 0.97
N GLN A 193 10.25 -16.50 0.19
CA GLN A 193 11.19 -16.85 -0.88
C GLN A 193 11.38 -15.76 -1.92
N TYR A 194 10.38 -14.93 -2.16
CA TYR A 194 10.46 -13.82 -3.11
C TYR A 194 11.52 -12.76 -2.72
N ALA A 195 11.83 -12.63 -1.44
CA ALA A 195 12.91 -11.76 -0.97
C ALA A 195 14.30 -12.21 -1.44
N TYR A 196 14.46 -13.50 -1.75
CA TYR A 196 15.72 -14.11 -2.19
C TYR A 196 15.74 -14.46 -3.68
N ALA A 197 14.59 -14.56 -4.30
CA ALA A 197 14.45 -14.94 -5.70
C ALA A 197 13.54 -13.97 -6.48
N PRO A 198 13.93 -12.70 -6.62
CA PRO A 198 13.08 -11.69 -7.25
C PRO A 198 12.74 -11.99 -8.71
N ALA A 199 13.60 -12.74 -9.42
CA ALA A 199 13.34 -13.15 -10.79
C ALA A 199 12.16 -14.12 -10.93
N SER A 200 11.78 -14.82 -9.85
CA SER A 200 10.63 -15.74 -9.84
C SER A 200 9.29 -15.02 -9.64
N ILE A 201 9.31 -13.73 -9.29
CA ILE A 201 8.08 -12.95 -9.10
C ILE A 201 7.45 -12.65 -10.46
N PRO A 202 6.17 -12.99 -10.68
CA PRO A 202 5.47 -12.69 -11.92
C PRO A 202 5.47 -11.19 -12.26
N LEU A 203 5.58 -10.86 -13.54
CA LEU A 203 5.43 -9.48 -14.01
C LEU A 203 3.97 -9.01 -13.88
N LEU A 204 3.78 -7.77 -13.51
CA LEU A 204 2.45 -7.17 -13.36
C LEU A 204 1.68 -7.09 -14.71
N SER A 205 2.39 -7.20 -15.83
CA SER A 205 1.81 -7.18 -17.18
C SER A 205 1.18 -8.51 -17.63
N GLN A 206 1.32 -9.56 -16.87
CA GLN A 206 0.83 -10.91 -17.20
C GLN A 206 -0.61 -11.14 -16.62
#